data_4ac06eb593f6841eaf40e3ed19cb4c46
#
_entry.id   4ac06eb593f6841eaf40e3ed19cb4c46
#
_cell.length_a   1.000
_cell.length_b   1.000
_cell.length_c   1.000
_cell.angle_alpha   90.00
_cell.angle_beta   90.00
_cell.angle_gamma   90.00
#
_symmetry.space_group_name_H-M   'P 1'
#
loop_
_entity.id
_entity.type
_entity.pdbx_description
1 polymer ?
#
loop_
_entity_poly.entity_id
_entity_poly.type
_entity_poly.pdbx_seq_one_letter_code
_entity_poly.pdbx_strand_id
1 'polypeptide(L)'
;TLNDREDTYCERVFAPWTDMEEEMKKHGMKLFALETGDEITHFDMLGFTLQYELSYSNIVNMLMLADIPVRAKDRDESYPIVCGGGPCAYNAEPVADIFDFFMLGEGEDSIHEVVEEYVKWKKSGKKNKRDYLEAIAEIEGIYVPSFYDVECNDDNTVKRVTPNNPHAKPKVRK
;
A
#
# COMPACT_ATOMS: atom_id res chain seq x y z
N THR A 1 17.27 -7.02 -6.62
CA THR A 1 16.30 -5.93 -6.28
C THR A 1 15.25 -5.76 -7.36
N LEU A 2 14.24 -4.91 -7.12
CA LEU A 2 13.19 -4.65 -8.14
C LEU A 2 13.78 -4.07 -9.43
N ASN A 3 14.77 -3.20 -9.36
CA ASN A 3 15.41 -2.60 -10.52
C ASN A 3 16.36 -3.54 -11.31
N ASP A 4 16.54 -4.77 -10.84
CA ASP A 4 17.24 -5.80 -11.62
C ASP A 4 16.28 -6.53 -12.59
N ARG A 5 14.99 -6.26 -12.51
CA ARG A 5 13.96 -6.79 -13.40
C ARG A 5 13.81 -5.89 -14.63
N GLU A 6 13.60 -6.50 -15.79
CA GLU A 6 13.38 -5.76 -17.06
C GLU A 6 11.98 -5.11 -17.14
N ASP A 7 11.04 -5.60 -16.32
CA ASP A 7 9.62 -5.18 -16.33
C ASP A 7 9.24 -4.25 -15.16
N THR A 8 10.21 -3.80 -14.37
CA THR A 8 9.97 -3.03 -13.15
C THR A 8 10.96 -1.87 -13.05
N TYR A 9 10.44 -0.72 -12.66
CA TYR A 9 11.20 0.48 -12.36
C TYR A 9 10.77 1.00 -10.98
N CYS A 10 11.70 1.08 -10.05
CA CYS A 10 11.46 1.47 -8.67
C CYS A 10 12.27 2.71 -8.30
N GLU A 11 11.57 3.72 -7.79
CA GLU A 11 12.14 4.98 -7.33
C GLU A 11 11.82 5.23 -5.86
N ARG A 12 12.50 6.22 -5.30
CA ARG A 12 12.33 6.61 -3.90
C ARG A 12 11.54 7.91 -3.80
N VAL A 13 10.72 7.98 -2.76
CA VAL A 13 10.05 9.20 -2.36
C VAL A 13 10.14 9.35 -0.84
N PHE A 14 10.30 10.56 -0.34
CA PHE A 14 10.31 10.86 1.08
C PHE A 14 9.22 11.86 1.44
N ALA A 15 8.74 11.79 2.69
CA ALA A 15 7.89 12.83 3.23
C ALA A 15 8.67 14.16 3.23
N PRO A 16 8.15 15.21 2.59
CA PRO A 16 8.81 16.51 2.59
C PRO A 16 8.79 17.11 3.99
N TRP A 17 9.81 17.90 4.32
CA TRP A 17 9.79 18.72 5.50
C TRP A 17 8.89 19.94 5.27
N THR A 18 8.52 20.64 6.33
CA THR A 18 7.54 21.74 6.31
C THR A 18 7.86 22.85 5.30
N ASP A 19 9.12 23.24 5.16
CA ASP A 19 9.58 24.26 4.20
C ASP A 19 9.38 23.80 2.74
N MET A 20 9.72 22.56 2.43
CA MET A 20 9.51 21.97 1.10
C MET A 20 8.01 21.83 0.81
N GLU A 21 7.23 21.39 1.79
CA GLU A 21 5.78 21.26 1.65
C GLU A 21 5.11 22.61 1.36
N GLU A 22 5.53 23.69 2.06
CA GLU A 22 5.04 25.03 1.82
C GLU A 22 5.34 25.51 0.39
N GLU A 23 6.57 25.29 -0.11
CA GLU A 23 6.94 25.65 -1.47
C GLU A 23 6.19 24.81 -2.52
N MET A 24 6.01 23.50 -2.28
CA MET A 24 5.20 22.65 -3.15
C MET A 24 3.77 23.19 -3.28
N LYS A 25 3.11 23.48 -2.16
CA LYS A 25 1.75 24.03 -2.13
C LYS A 25 1.66 25.40 -2.84
N LYS A 26 2.62 26.28 -2.60
CA LYS A 26 2.68 27.60 -3.21
C LYS A 26 2.80 27.54 -4.74
N HIS A 27 3.51 26.54 -5.26
CA HIS A 27 3.73 26.36 -6.69
C HIS A 27 2.78 25.34 -7.34
N GLY A 28 1.82 24.78 -6.58
CA GLY A 28 0.89 23.77 -7.07
C GLY A 28 1.57 22.46 -7.50
N MET A 29 2.72 22.14 -6.88
CA MET A 29 3.48 20.94 -7.18
C MET A 29 2.97 19.77 -6.34
N LYS A 30 2.75 18.63 -6.98
CA LYS A 30 2.44 17.38 -6.30
C LYS A 30 3.70 16.69 -5.82
N LEU A 31 3.53 15.72 -4.91
CA LEU A 31 4.64 14.91 -4.43
C LEU A 31 5.23 14.07 -5.58
N PHE A 32 6.54 14.04 -5.68
CA PHE A 32 7.28 13.45 -6.79
C PHE A 32 8.40 12.52 -6.31
N ALA A 33 8.80 11.59 -7.18
CA ALA A 33 9.92 10.69 -6.96
C ALA A 33 11.26 11.39 -7.17
N LEU A 34 12.30 10.92 -6.48
CA LEU A 34 13.59 11.64 -6.44
C LEU A 34 14.44 11.45 -7.71
N GLU A 35 14.33 10.31 -8.36
CA GLU A 35 15.22 9.96 -9.47
C GLU A 35 14.80 10.64 -10.76
N THR A 36 13.51 10.58 -11.12
CA THR A 36 13.00 11.23 -12.35
C THR A 36 12.34 12.58 -12.11
N GLY A 37 11.79 12.81 -10.90
CA GLY A 37 10.92 13.95 -10.62
C GLY A 37 9.47 13.73 -11.09
N ASP A 38 9.09 12.52 -11.46
CA ASP A 38 7.72 12.20 -11.84
C ASP A 38 6.80 12.22 -10.62
N GLU A 39 5.57 12.70 -10.80
CA GLU A 39 4.55 12.66 -9.76
C GLU A 39 4.27 11.22 -9.34
N ILE A 40 4.14 10.96 -8.02
CA ILE A 40 3.96 9.59 -7.53
C ILE A 40 2.62 8.97 -7.98
N THR A 41 1.68 9.75 -8.47
CA THR A 41 0.45 9.29 -9.11
C THR A 41 0.68 8.55 -10.43
N HIS A 42 1.84 8.75 -11.07
CA HIS A 42 2.19 8.07 -12.33
C HIS A 42 2.75 6.67 -12.12
N PHE A 43 3.06 6.30 -10.88
CA PHE A 43 3.53 4.96 -10.54
C PHE A 43 2.34 4.00 -10.36
N ASP A 44 2.60 2.74 -10.64
CA ASP A 44 1.59 1.68 -10.51
C ASP A 44 1.37 1.25 -9.05
N MET A 45 2.40 1.40 -8.20
CA MET A 45 2.38 0.96 -6.81
C MET A 45 3.20 1.90 -5.92
N LEU A 46 2.70 2.20 -4.73
CA LEU A 46 3.36 2.96 -3.68
C LEU A 46 3.58 2.07 -2.45
N GLY A 47 4.84 1.78 -2.15
CA GLY A 47 5.23 0.99 -0.98
C GLY A 47 5.72 1.87 0.16
N PHE A 48 5.10 1.74 1.33
CA PHE A 48 5.49 2.47 2.54
C PHE A 48 6.17 1.54 3.54
N THR A 49 7.33 1.97 4.05
CA THR A 49 8.01 1.28 5.14
C THR A 49 7.48 1.77 6.48
N LEU A 50 6.79 0.89 7.21
CA LEU A 50 6.16 1.16 8.50
C LEU A 50 7.14 0.83 9.63
N GLN A 51 8.08 1.74 9.93
CA GLN A 51 9.12 1.53 10.94
C GLN A 51 8.61 1.77 12.37
N TYR A 52 7.73 2.76 12.55
CA TYR A 52 7.13 3.12 13.83
C TYR A 52 5.84 3.94 13.60
N GLU A 53 4.93 3.92 14.55
CA GLU A 53 3.56 4.41 14.42
C GLU A 53 3.48 5.94 14.23
N LEU A 54 4.44 6.71 14.76
CA LEU A 54 4.45 8.16 14.59
C LEU A 54 4.62 8.62 13.14
N SER A 55 5.03 7.72 12.24
CA SER A 55 5.13 8.02 10.80
C SER A 55 3.79 7.95 10.06
N TYR A 56 2.72 7.47 10.66
CA TYR A 56 1.44 7.28 9.98
C TYR A 56 0.84 8.60 9.46
N SER A 57 1.00 9.70 10.23
CA SER A 57 0.56 11.03 9.78
C SER A 57 1.32 11.51 8.54
N ASN A 58 2.61 11.15 8.40
CA ASN A 58 3.39 11.49 7.22
C ASN A 58 2.88 10.75 5.98
N ILE A 59 2.46 9.48 6.12
CA ILE A 59 1.88 8.71 5.02
C ILE A 59 0.60 9.38 4.52
N VAL A 60 -0.29 9.75 5.44
CA VAL A 60 -1.51 10.50 5.10
C VAL A 60 -1.17 11.80 4.36
N ASN A 61 -0.22 12.56 4.87
CA ASN A 61 0.22 13.81 4.25
C ASN A 61 0.81 13.59 2.85
N MET A 62 1.64 12.57 2.66
CA MET A 62 2.21 12.22 1.35
C MET A 62 1.14 11.88 0.31
N LEU A 63 0.11 11.10 0.70
CA LEU A 63 -1.02 10.81 -0.18
C LEU A 63 -1.81 12.08 -0.54
N MET A 64 -2.06 12.97 0.45
CA MET A 64 -2.73 14.25 0.22
C MET A 64 -1.94 15.18 -0.69
N LEU A 65 -0.61 15.26 -0.53
CA LEU A 65 0.27 16.07 -1.39
C LEU A 65 0.35 15.56 -2.83
N ALA A 66 -0.05 14.32 -3.07
CA ALA A 66 -0.12 13.71 -4.38
C ALA A 66 -1.55 13.72 -4.98
N ASP A 67 -2.56 14.28 -4.29
CA ASP A 67 -3.98 14.18 -4.65
C ASP A 67 -4.46 12.71 -4.78
N ILE A 68 -3.89 11.81 -3.98
CA ILE A 68 -4.32 10.40 -3.91
C ILE A 68 -5.31 10.26 -2.75
N PRO A 69 -6.51 9.68 -2.98
CA PRO A 69 -7.45 9.43 -1.90
C PRO A 69 -6.83 8.61 -0.77
N VAL A 70 -6.93 9.11 0.47
CA VAL A 70 -6.26 8.49 1.63
C VAL A 70 -6.80 7.08 1.89
N ARG A 71 -8.11 6.89 1.80
CA ARG A 71 -8.72 5.58 2.07
C ARG A 71 -8.66 4.67 0.86
N ALA A 72 -8.27 3.42 1.08
CA ALA A 72 -8.19 2.39 0.04
C ALA A 72 -9.50 2.20 -0.74
N LYS A 73 -10.64 2.27 -0.05
CA LYS A 73 -11.97 2.14 -0.65
C LYS A 73 -12.35 3.26 -1.63
N ASP A 74 -11.69 4.41 -1.54
CA ASP A 74 -11.95 5.59 -2.38
C ASP A 74 -11.00 5.64 -3.59
N ARG A 75 -10.08 4.67 -3.73
CA ARG A 75 -9.17 4.50 -4.87
C ARG A 75 -9.68 3.41 -5.80
N ASP A 76 -9.95 3.78 -7.04
CA ASP A 76 -10.23 2.86 -8.14
C ASP A 76 -8.94 2.43 -8.88
N GLU A 77 -9.08 1.78 -10.02
CA GLU A 77 -7.97 1.28 -10.84
C GLU A 77 -7.12 2.37 -11.51
N SER A 78 -7.53 3.64 -11.43
CA SER A 78 -6.77 4.78 -11.95
C SER A 78 -5.69 5.27 -10.99
N TYR A 79 -5.79 4.91 -9.70
CA TYR A 79 -4.82 5.26 -8.67
C TYR A 79 -3.78 4.15 -8.46
N PRO A 80 -2.58 4.50 -7.96
CA PRO A 80 -1.61 3.51 -7.51
C PRO A 80 -2.18 2.56 -6.46
N ILE A 81 -1.72 1.32 -6.47
CA ILE A 81 -1.90 0.40 -5.34
C ILE A 81 -1.03 0.89 -4.19
N VAL A 82 -1.59 1.03 -3.00
CA VAL A 82 -0.88 1.48 -1.80
C VAL A 82 -0.64 0.31 -0.87
N CYS A 83 0.62 -0.03 -0.62
CA CYS A 83 0.99 -1.14 0.25
C CYS A 83 1.94 -0.72 1.37
N GLY A 84 1.91 -1.47 2.46
CA GLY A 84 2.75 -1.25 3.63
C GLY A 84 3.54 -2.49 4.01
N GLY A 85 4.76 -2.28 4.52
CA GLY A 85 5.60 -3.35 5.07
C GLY A 85 6.47 -2.84 6.22
N GLY A 86 7.20 -3.74 6.86
CA GLY A 86 8.07 -3.39 7.97
C GLY A 86 7.49 -3.76 9.34
N PRO A 87 8.18 -3.40 10.46
CA PRO A 87 7.83 -3.86 11.80
C PRO A 87 6.40 -3.57 12.24
N CYS A 88 5.89 -2.37 11.94
CA CYS A 88 4.54 -1.98 12.36
C CYS A 88 3.42 -2.61 11.49
N ALA A 89 3.75 -3.24 10.35
CA ALA A 89 2.77 -3.97 9.55
C ALA A 89 2.15 -5.16 10.30
N TYR A 90 2.82 -5.68 11.34
CA TYR A 90 2.26 -6.72 12.21
C TYR A 90 1.08 -6.23 13.06
N ASN A 91 0.92 -4.92 13.22
CA ASN A 91 -0.24 -4.28 13.83
C ASN A 91 -0.90 -3.35 12.80
N ALA A 92 -1.45 -3.94 11.75
CA ALA A 92 -1.95 -3.21 10.58
C ALA A 92 -3.28 -2.48 10.84
N GLU A 93 -4.11 -2.96 11.78
CA GLU A 93 -5.49 -2.49 11.97
C GLU A 93 -5.63 -0.98 12.19
N PRO A 94 -4.75 -0.27 12.93
CA PRO A 94 -4.87 1.18 13.10
C PRO A 94 -4.81 1.98 11.79
N VAL A 95 -4.24 1.41 10.74
CA VAL A 95 -4.08 2.04 9.41
C VAL A 95 -4.64 1.19 8.27
N ALA A 96 -5.41 0.16 8.59
CA ALA A 96 -5.98 -0.79 7.63
C ALA A 96 -6.81 -0.11 6.53
N ASP A 97 -7.55 0.95 6.86
CA ASP A 97 -8.36 1.73 5.91
C ASP A 97 -7.53 2.47 4.84
N ILE A 98 -6.23 2.67 5.08
CA ILE A 98 -5.34 3.45 4.20
C ILE A 98 -4.73 2.55 3.11
N PHE A 99 -4.41 1.31 3.45
CA PHE A 99 -3.63 0.42 2.61
C PHE A 99 -4.50 -0.60 1.85
N ASP A 100 -4.13 -0.88 0.62
CA ASP A 100 -4.75 -1.94 -0.17
C ASP A 100 -4.29 -3.32 0.33
N PHE A 101 -3.01 -3.45 0.72
CA PHE A 101 -2.48 -4.64 1.37
C PHE A 101 -1.22 -4.35 2.21
N PHE A 102 -0.86 -5.29 3.07
CA PHE A 102 0.38 -5.30 3.84
C PHE A 102 1.21 -6.55 3.53
N MET A 103 2.54 -6.36 3.57
CA MET A 103 3.52 -7.45 3.51
C MET A 103 4.07 -7.69 4.91
N LEU A 104 3.79 -8.85 5.49
CA LEU A 104 4.23 -9.27 6.82
C LEU A 104 5.47 -10.16 6.69
N GLY A 105 6.54 -9.80 7.37
CA GLY A 105 7.79 -10.54 7.33
C GLY A 105 8.82 -9.94 6.39
N GLU A 106 9.73 -10.77 5.92
CA GLU A 106 10.77 -10.39 4.98
C GLU A 106 10.20 -10.35 3.57
N GLY A 107 10.37 -9.20 2.91
CA GLY A 107 9.72 -8.93 1.62
C GLY A 107 10.53 -9.28 0.39
N GLU A 108 11.78 -9.78 0.56
CA GLU A 108 12.73 -9.96 -0.54
C GLU A 108 12.21 -10.88 -1.64
N ASP A 109 11.57 -12.00 -1.26
CA ASP A 109 10.98 -12.94 -2.21
C ASP A 109 9.54 -12.57 -2.55
N SER A 110 8.71 -12.26 -1.55
CA SER A 110 7.29 -11.98 -1.72
C SER A 110 7.01 -10.77 -2.61
N ILE A 111 7.89 -9.76 -2.60
CA ILE A 111 7.72 -8.58 -3.46
C ILE A 111 7.79 -8.95 -4.96
N HIS A 112 8.59 -9.93 -5.32
CA HIS A 112 8.69 -10.38 -6.72
C HIS A 112 7.41 -11.08 -7.16
N GLU A 113 6.81 -11.92 -6.31
CA GLU A 113 5.53 -12.57 -6.58
C GLU A 113 4.39 -11.54 -6.69
N VAL A 114 4.35 -10.56 -5.78
CA VAL A 114 3.37 -9.46 -5.80
C VAL A 114 3.46 -8.65 -7.11
N VAL A 115 4.68 -8.33 -7.56
CA VAL A 115 4.91 -7.60 -8.82
C VAL A 115 4.53 -8.46 -10.02
N GLU A 116 4.81 -9.76 -10.00
CA GLU A 116 4.41 -10.67 -11.08
C GLU A 116 2.90 -10.73 -11.26
N GLU A 117 2.15 -10.85 -10.17
CA GLU A 117 0.69 -10.80 -10.22
C GLU A 117 0.18 -9.43 -10.69
N TYR A 118 0.84 -8.33 -10.30
CA TYR A 118 0.51 -7.00 -10.81
C TYR A 118 0.72 -6.89 -12.32
N VAL A 119 1.85 -7.38 -12.83
CA VAL A 119 2.13 -7.39 -14.28
C VAL A 119 1.11 -8.21 -15.07
N LYS A 120 0.68 -9.36 -14.53
CA LYS A 120 -0.39 -10.18 -15.12
C LYS A 120 -1.71 -9.41 -15.17
N TRP A 121 -2.10 -8.80 -14.04
CA TRP A 121 -3.32 -8.01 -13.94
C TRP A 121 -3.28 -6.79 -14.87
N LYS A 122 -2.16 -6.07 -14.93
CA LYS A 122 -1.96 -4.94 -15.85
C LYS A 122 -2.12 -5.36 -17.32
N LYS A 123 -1.55 -6.49 -17.72
CA LYS A 123 -1.69 -7.07 -19.07
C LYS A 123 -3.12 -7.50 -19.39
N SER A 124 -3.92 -7.87 -18.40
CA SER A 124 -5.34 -8.20 -18.59
C SER A 124 -6.26 -6.98 -18.77
N GLY A 125 -5.73 -5.76 -18.64
CA GLY A 125 -6.44 -4.49 -18.82
C GLY A 125 -6.92 -3.84 -17.51
N LYS A 126 -6.42 -4.27 -16.35
CA LYS A 126 -6.76 -3.71 -15.01
C LYS A 126 -8.27 -3.60 -14.76
N LYS A 127 -9.03 -4.62 -15.12
CA LYS A 127 -10.50 -4.54 -15.10
C LYS A 127 -11.12 -4.42 -13.71
N ASN A 128 -10.50 -5.00 -12.71
CA ASN A 128 -11.01 -5.04 -11.34
C ASN A 128 -9.83 -5.19 -10.37
N LYS A 129 -9.62 -4.19 -9.54
CA LYS A 129 -8.57 -4.21 -8.51
C LYS A 129 -8.73 -5.40 -7.55
N ARG A 130 -9.97 -5.81 -7.29
CA ARG A 130 -10.26 -6.95 -6.42
C ARG A 130 -9.63 -8.25 -6.94
N ASP A 131 -9.64 -8.48 -8.26
CA ASP A 131 -9.03 -9.69 -8.85
C ASP A 131 -7.53 -9.77 -8.57
N TYR A 132 -6.83 -8.62 -8.61
CA TYR A 132 -5.43 -8.52 -8.22
C TYR A 132 -5.23 -8.80 -6.73
N LEU A 133 -6.05 -8.18 -5.87
CA LEU A 133 -5.95 -8.38 -4.42
C LEU A 133 -6.25 -9.85 -4.02
N GLU A 134 -7.18 -10.50 -4.69
CA GLU A 134 -7.47 -11.94 -4.50
C GLU A 134 -6.28 -12.81 -4.89
N ALA A 135 -5.62 -12.50 -6.02
CA ALA A 135 -4.43 -13.24 -6.46
C ALA A 135 -3.26 -13.12 -5.46
N ILE A 136 -2.97 -11.90 -4.99
CA ILE A 136 -1.87 -11.71 -4.03
C ILE A 136 -2.19 -12.19 -2.62
N ALA A 137 -3.46 -12.32 -2.22
CA ALA A 137 -3.84 -12.84 -0.91
C ALA A 137 -3.43 -14.32 -0.72
N GLU A 138 -3.15 -15.04 -1.81
CA GLU A 138 -2.61 -16.41 -1.79
C GLU A 138 -1.11 -16.46 -1.48
N ILE A 139 -0.38 -15.35 -1.66
CA ILE A 139 1.05 -15.25 -1.35
C ILE A 139 1.25 -15.28 0.17
N GLU A 140 2.32 -15.93 0.64
CA GLU A 140 2.64 -15.96 2.07
C GLU A 140 3.02 -14.57 2.57
N GLY A 141 2.55 -14.20 3.76
CA GLY A 141 2.82 -12.90 4.38
C GLY A 141 1.95 -11.75 3.86
N ILE A 142 1.09 -11.95 2.87
CA ILE A 142 0.21 -10.89 2.38
C ILE A 142 -1.09 -10.83 3.20
N TYR A 143 -1.39 -9.63 3.72
CA TYR A 143 -2.62 -9.30 4.41
C TYR A 143 -3.38 -8.22 3.64
N VAL A 144 -4.59 -8.53 3.20
CA VAL A 144 -5.50 -7.61 2.48
C VAL A 144 -6.63 -7.21 3.43
N PRO A 145 -6.60 -6.03 4.06
CA PRO A 145 -7.58 -5.66 5.11
C PRO A 145 -9.03 -5.76 4.68
N SER A 146 -9.35 -5.37 3.45
CA SER A 146 -10.72 -5.41 2.91
C SER A 146 -11.32 -6.84 2.82
N PHE A 147 -10.52 -7.88 3.02
CA PHE A 147 -10.95 -9.28 3.02
C PHE A 147 -11.26 -9.82 4.42
N TYR A 148 -11.31 -8.94 5.41
CA TYR A 148 -11.60 -9.30 6.80
C TYR A 148 -12.63 -8.37 7.42
N ASP A 149 -13.53 -8.95 8.21
CA ASP A 149 -14.42 -8.21 9.09
C ASP A 149 -13.79 -8.12 10.48
N VAL A 150 -13.73 -6.92 11.01
CA VAL A 150 -13.18 -6.64 12.35
C VAL A 150 -14.31 -6.32 13.31
N GLU A 151 -14.47 -7.16 14.33
CA GLU A 151 -15.39 -6.91 15.45
C GLU A 151 -14.62 -6.25 16.59
N CYS A 152 -15.17 -5.16 17.14
CA CYS A 152 -14.61 -4.49 18.31
C CYS A 152 -15.44 -4.77 19.57
N ASN A 153 -14.80 -4.70 20.74
CA ASN A 153 -15.42 -4.60 22.03
C ASN A 153 -15.98 -3.20 22.29
N ASP A 154 -16.74 -3.01 23.37
CA ASP A 154 -17.33 -1.72 23.76
C ASP A 154 -16.26 -0.64 24.05
N ASP A 155 -15.04 -1.05 24.39
CA ASP A 155 -13.88 -0.18 24.61
C ASP A 155 -13.05 0.11 23.35
N ASN A 156 -13.55 -0.28 22.16
CA ASN A 156 -12.91 -0.21 20.85
C ASN A 156 -11.65 -1.07 20.67
N THR A 157 -11.35 -1.98 21.57
CA THR A 157 -10.31 -2.99 21.32
C THR A 157 -10.80 -4.03 20.32
N VAL A 158 -9.90 -4.56 19.49
CA VAL A 158 -10.24 -5.61 18.53
C VAL A 158 -10.62 -6.88 19.28
N LYS A 159 -11.85 -7.35 19.06
CA LYS A 159 -12.39 -8.59 19.63
C LYS A 159 -12.09 -9.78 18.74
N ARG A 160 -12.26 -9.61 17.44
CA ARG A 160 -12.13 -10.69 16.46
C ARG A 160 -11.89 -10.12 15.06
N VAL A 161 -11.06 -10.82 14.30
CA VAL A 161 -10.86 -10.60 12.86
C VAL A 161 -11.27 -11.88 12.14
N THR A 162 -12.19 -11.78 11.17
CA THR A 162 -12.76 -12.93 10.47
C THR A 162 -12.66 -12.74 8.97
N PRO A 163 -12.11 -13.71 8.20
CA PRO A 163 -12.13 -13.64 6.75
C PRO A 163 -13.54 -13.50 6.19
N ASN A 164 -13.75 -12.59 5.27
CA ASN A 164 -14.99 -12.39 4.51
C ASN A 164 -14.83 -12.68 3.01
N ASN A 165 -13.63 -13.13 2.60
CA ASN A 165 -13.30 -13.50 1.23
C ASN A 165 -12.68 -14.92 1.22
N PRO A 166 -13.00 -15.79 0.23
CA PRO A 166 -12.49 -17.15 0.17
C PRO A 166 -10.97 -17.25 -0.01
N HIS A 167 -10.32 -16.20 -0.55
CA HIS A 167 -8.86 -16.11 -0.70
C HIS A 167 -8.16 -15.59 0.57
N ALA A 168 -8.91 -15.07 1.54
CA ALA A 168 -8.35 -14.61 2.81
C ALA A 168 -8.03 -15.77 3.74
N LYS A 169 -6.78 -15.86 4.20
CA LYS A 169 -6.33 -16.91 5.10
C LYS A 169 -6.81 -16.61 6.53
N PRO A 170 -7.34 -17.62 7.29
CA PRO A 170 -7.72 -17.42 8.70
C PRO A 170 -6.56 -16.93 9.58
N LYS A 171 -5.34 -17.16 9.15
CA LYS A 171 -4.10 -16.68 9.77
C LYS A 171 -3.07 -16.41 8.68
N VAL A 172 -2.69 -15.14 8.55
CA VAL A 172 -1.56 -14.77 7.70
C VAL A 172 -0.27 -15.17 8.42
N ARG A 173 0.57 -15.92 7.74
CA ARG A 173 1.87 -16.39 8.25
C ARG A 173 2.98 -15.70 7.48
N LYS A 174 4.07 -15.50 8.21
CA LYS A 174 5.36 -15.07 7.71
C LYS A 174 6.09 -16.28 7.11
#